data_cf6611ca90bb0fbc7077cd28a823118a
#
_entry.id   cf6611ca90bb0fbc7077cd28a823118a
#
_cell.length_a   1.000
_cell.length_b   1.000
_cell.length_c   1.000
_cell.angle_alpha   90.00
_cell.angle_beta   90.00
_cell.angle_gamma   90.00
#
_symmetry.space_group_name_H-M   'P 1'
#
loop_
_entity.id
_entity.type
_entity.pdbx_description
1 polymer ?
#
loop_
_entity_poly.entity_id
_entity_poly.type
_entity_poly.pdbx_seq_one_letter_code
_entity_poly.pdbx_strand_id
1 'polypeptide(L)'
;IGLKVPFIGQRNTLIKHHVDIYKGTYGNADYIFLQNERFFSITPHPDNNPAQDGCYILNSNNINEVERFAFFSKAVFCLLEKLTEKKLPELSLPNILVANDWHSGALAGLLKYFTLARVEEGSMPMEQADVLRKLPIIHLAHHLGYQGWDYNNTSRILNSLYENLATLVFKNAKAIKNSNPRASNTLIVYDCYNQASCNLHLADRVVTVSKNYMEEVSKELDFGFDFRDILKIRKDHRNFFGIVNGYDKKLISPNQQRIEKLNKYFAPSDFVFYDENNLKGKLENKKEFIRLLSKIASDDDFKQKVIPLVDIYKFNDISSAVKKAAKTPIICATSRLVEQKGYDIAAQAILNLAE
;
A
#
# COMPACT_ATOMS: atom_id res chain seq x y z
N ILE A 1 15.43 -19.95 6.82
CA ILE A 1 14.98 -20.90 5.77
C ILE A 1 14.96 -20.13 4.47
N GLY A 2 15.50 -20.73 3.38
CA GLY A 2 15.65 -20.05 2.10
C GLY A 2 14.74 -20.61 1.01
N LEU A 3 14.20 -19.72 0.16
CA LEU A 3 13.53 -20.06 -1.09
C LEU A 3 14.48 -19.86 -2.27
N LYS A 4 14.22 -20.58 -3.34
CA LYS A 4 14.80 -20.33 -4.66
C LYS A 4 13.69 -19.80 -5.56
N VAL A 5 13.74 -18.50 -5.88
CA VAL A 5 12.72 -17.81 -6.67
C VAL A 5 13.23 -17.59 -8.09
N PRO A 6 12.68 -18.28 -9.10
CA PRO A 6 13.03 -18.02 -10.50
C PRO A 6 12.53 -16.63 -10.92
N PHE A 7 13.47 -15.79 -11.38
CA PHE A 7 13.16 -14.43 -11.87
C PHE A 7 14.29 -13.94 -12.77
N ILE A 8 14.03 -12.95 -13.60
CA ILE A 8 15.04 -12.47 -14.54
C ILE A 8 16.14 -11.69 -13.82
N GLY A 9 17.39 -12.03 -14.12
CA GLY A 9 18.60 -11.34 -13.67
C GLY A 9 18.99 -10.17 -14.57
N GLN A 10 20.18 -9.61 -14.32
CA GLN A 10 20.68 -8.42 -15.04
C GLN A 10 20.78 -8.59 -16.56
N ARG A 11 21.08 -9.81 -17.05
CA ARG A 11 21.28 -10.09 -18.48
C ARG A 11 20.02 -10.64 -19.18
N ASN A 12 18.83 -10.33 -18.66
CA ASN A 12 17.56 -10.86 -19.14
C ASN A 12 17.47 -12.41 -19.19
N THR A 13 18.30 -13.08 -18.42
CA THR A 13 18.29 -14.54 -18.26
C THR A 13 17.55 -14.91 -16.98
N LEU A 14 16.74 -15.97 -17.03
CA LEU A 14 16.06 -16.49 -15.85
C LEU A 14 17.10 -17.13 -14.91
N ILE A 15 17.18 -16.65 -13.69
CA ILE A 15 18.05 -17.18 -12.64
C ILE A 15 17.26 -17.44 -11.36
N LYS A 16 17.79 -18.31 -10.48
CA LYS A 16 17.16 -18.58 -9.19
C LYS A 16 17.74 -17.65 -8.12
N HIS A 17 16.98 -16.65 -7.73
CA HIS A 17 17.33 -15.76 -6.62
C HIS A 17 17.08 -16.45 -5.27
N HIS A 18 18.02 -16.29 -4.35
CA HIS A 18 17.84 -16.74 -2.98
C HIS A 18 16.98 -15.70 -2.20
N VAL A 19 15.97 -16.18 -1.49
CA VAL A 19 15.13 -15.36 -0.62
C VAL A 19 15.13 -15.98 0.78
N ASP A 20 15.57 -15.24 1.76
CA ASP A 20 15.49 -15.65 3.16
C ASP A 20 14.11 -15.41 3.74
N ILE A 21 13.66 -16.36 4.54
CA ILE A 21 12.38 -16.30 5.24
C ILE A 21 12.65 -16.12 6.73
N TYR A 22 12.09 -15.06 7.29
CA TYR A 22 12.10 -14.81 8.73
C TYR A 22 10.67 -14.85 9.26
N LYS A 23 10.50 -15.44 10.43
CA LYS A 23 9.23 -15.42 11.16
C LYS A 23 9.37 -14.57 12.41
N GLY A 24 8.41 -13.69 12.67
CA GLY A 24 8.27 -12.93 13.90
C GLY A 24 6.80 -12.91 14.33
N THR A 25 6.55 -12.62 15.59
CA THR A 25 5.19 -12.49 16.14
C THR A 25 5.05 -11.10 16.77
N TYR A 26 3.99 -10.40 16.43
CA TYR A 26 3.64 -9.12 17.04
C TYR A 26 2.15 -9.10 17.36
N GLY A 27 1.81 -8.86 18.62
CA GLY A 27 0.42 -9.01 19.09
C GLY A 27 -0.06 -10.46 18.95
N ASN A 28 -1.16 -10.65 18.22
CA ASN A 28 -1.76 -11.96 17.96
C ASN A 28 -1.53 -12.42 16.51
N ALA A 29 -0.59 -11.82 15.81
CA ALA A 29 -0.32 -12.14 14.41
C ALA A 29 1.13 -12.61 14.21
N ASP A 30 1.30 -13.66 13.41
CA ASP A 30 2.59 -14.06 12.90
C ASP A 30 2.92 -13.28 11.63
N TYR A 31 4.15 -12.79 11.54
CA TYR A 31 4.69 -12.08 10.40
C TYR A 31 5.74 -12.95 9.72
N ILE A 32 5.63 -13.07 8.42
CA ILE A 32 6.63 -13.73 7.57
C ILE A 32 7.29 -12.65 6.72
N PHE A 33 8.59 -12.47 6.89
CA PHE A 33 9.38 -11.52 6.14
C PHE A 33 10.17 -12.26 5.06
N LEU A 34 10.14 -11.73 3.85
CA LEU A 34 10.93 -12.23 2.72
C LEU A 34 12.04 -11.22 2.46
N GLN A 35 13.28 -11.65 2.56
CA GLN A 35 14.46 -10.83 2.32
C GLN A 35 15.23 -11.26 1.08
N ASN A 36 15.57 -10.29 0.25
CA ASN A 36 16.48 -10.45 -0.87
C ASN A 36 17.18 -9.11 -1.13
N GLU A 37 18.51 -9.09 -1.09
CA GLU A 37 19.28 -7.86 -1.22
C GLU A 37 19.07 -7.15 -2.56
N ARG A 38 18.84 -7.88 -3.63
CA ARG A 38 18.67 -7.30 -4.95
C ARG A 38 17.34 -6.55 -5.09
N PHE A 39 16.24 -7.12 -4.61
CA PHE A 39 14.89 -6.58 -4.84
C PHE A 39 14.37 -5.76 -3.67
N PHE A 40 14.78 -6.06 -2.43
CA PHE A 40 14.23 -5.44 -1.22
C PHE A 40 15.24 -4.60 -0.44
N SER A 41 16.47 -4.41 -0.95
CA SER A 41 17.39 -3.47 -0.33
C SER A 41 16.86 -2.04 -0.48
N ILE A 42 16.82 -1.32 0.63
CA ILE A 42 16.55 0.12 0.67
C ILE A 42 17.92 0.81 0.63
N THR A 43 18.14 1.66 -0.35
CA THR A 43 19.30 2.56 -0.32
C THR A 43 18.90 3.76 0.51
N PRO A 44 19.59 4.09 1.60
CA PRO A 44 19.39 5.34 2.30
C PRO A 44 19.56 6.50 1.32
N HIS A 45 18.66 7.48 1.36
CA HIS A 45 18.81 8.68 0.55
C HIS A 45 20.12 9.39 0.94
N PRO A 46 20.89 9.95 0.00
CA PRO A 46 22.18 10.62 0.30
C PRO A 46 22.07 11.68 1.40
N ASP A 47 20.91 12.30 1.53
CA ASP A 47 20.64 13.35 2.52
C ASP A 47 20.09 12.82 3.85
N ASN A 48 20.15 11.50 4.09
CA ASN A 48 19.56 10.85 5.27
C ASN A 48 18.11 11.27 5.57
N ASN A 49 17.31 11.53 4.54
CA ASN A 49 15.91 11.90 4.69
C ASN A 49 15.03 10.64 4.72
N PRO A 50 14.59 10.18 5.90
CA PRO A 50 13.79 8.96 6.04
C PRO A 50 12.43 9.04 5.34
N ALA A 51 11.96 10.23 4.99
CA ALA A 51 10.73 10.39 4.20
C ALA A 51 10.90 10.00 2.73
N GLN A 52 12.16 9.90 2.26
CA GLN A 52 12.51 9.46 0.93
C GLN A 52 13.02 8.01 0.91
N ASP A 53 13.30 7.44 2.08
CA ASP A 53 13.66 6.02 2.23
C ASP A 53 12.38 5.18 2.17
N GLY A 54 12.04 4.67 1.01
CA GLY A 54 10.81 3.93 0.87
C GLY A 54 10.81 2.85 -0.21
N CYS A 55 9.86 1.97 -0.11
CA CYS A 55 9.65 0.91 -1.09
C CYS A 55 9.25 1.43 -2.50
N TYR A 56 9.00 2.73 -2.63
CA TYR A 56 8.58 3.39 -3.87
C TYR A 56 9.72 4.06 -4.65
N ILE A 57 10.97 3.93 -4.20
CA ILE A 57 12.14 4.50 -4.86
C ILE A 57 12.90 3.41 -5.60
N LEU A 58 13.62 3.76 -6.67
CA LEU A 58 14.58 2.86 -7.30
C LEU A 58 15.57 2.37 -6.24
N ASN A 59 15.70 1.06 -6.09
CA ASN A 59 16.69 0.53 -5.17
C ASN A 59 18.10 0.68 -5.76
N SER A 60 19.13 0.37 -4.95
CA SER A 60 20.55 0.44 -5.33
C SER A 60 20.91 -0.33 -6.62
N ASN A 61 20.04 -1.24 -7.07
CA ASN A 61 20.22 -2.04 -8.27
C ASN A 61 19.43 -1.50 -9.49
N ASN A 62 18.89 -0.29 -9.41
CA ASN A 62 18.03 0.33 -10.45
C ASN A 62 16.80 -0.53 -10.82
N ILE A 63 16.26 -1.26 -9.87
CA ILE A 63 15.04 -2.05 -10.05
C ILE A 63 13.86 -1.16 -9.70
N ASN A 64 12.93 -0.99 -10.64
CA ASN A 64 11.73 -0.19 -10.41
C ASN A 64 10.76 -0.89 -9.44
N GLU A 65 9.81 -0.14 -8.93
CA GLU A 65 8.83 -0.66 -7.95
C GLU A 65 7.97 -1.78 -8.52
N VAL A 66 7.58 -1.72 -9.80
CA VAL A 66 6.73 -2.73 -10.43
C VAL A 66 7.46 -4.07 -10.55
N GLU A 67 8.71 -4.06 -11.01
CA GLU A 67 9.53 -5.27 -11.06
C GLU A 67 9.77 -5.86 -9.65
N ARG A 68 9.96 -4.99 -8.65
CA ARG A 68 10.14 -5.37 -7.25
C ARG A 68 8.91 -6.09 -6.70
N PHE A 69 7.73 -5.56 -6.92
CA PHE A 69 6.50 -6.15 -6.42
C PHE A 69 6.02 -7.34 -7.26
N ALA A 70 6.40 -7.41 -8.55
CA ALA A 70 6.27 -8.63 -9.34
C ALA A 70 7.13 -9.76 -8.73
N PHE A 71 8.39 -9.46 -8.37
CA PHE A 71 9.25 -10.41 -7.65
C PHE A 71 8.65 -10.81 -6.30
N PHE A 72 8.11 -9.88 -5.53
CA PHE A 72 7.42 -10.18 -4.27
C PHE A 72 6.27 -11.17 -4.47
N SER A 73 5.39 -10.91 -5.44
CA SER A 73 4.28 -11.82 -5.76
C SER A 73 4.78 -13.22 -6.16
N LYS A 74 5.88 -13.29 -6.92
CA LYS A 74 6.52 -14.56 -7.31
C LYS A 74 7.12 -15.27 -6.09
N ALA A 75 7.77 -14.56 -5.18
CA ALA A 75 8.34 -15.13 -3.97
C ALA A 75 7.25 -15.69 -3.04
N VAL A 76 6.12 -14.98 -2.89
CA VAL A 76 4.95 -15.50 -2.16
C VAL A 76 4.39 -16.75 -2.82
N PHE A 77 4.29 -16.79 -4.14
CA PHE A 77 3.87 -17.98 -4.88
C PHE A 77 4.79 -19.18 -4.59
N CYS A 78 6.11 -19.00 -4.67
CA CYS A 78 7.09 -20.04 -4.35
C CYS A 78 7.01 -20.50 -2.89
N LEU A 79 6.71 -19.59 -1.96
CA LEU A 79 6.45 -19.94 -0.57
C LEU A 79 5.22 -20.85 -0.46
N LEU A 80 4.10 -20.49 -1.10
CA LEU A 80 2.89 -21.32 -1.09
C LEU A 80 3.12 -22.69 -1.70
N GLU A 81 3.92 -22.81 -2.77
CA GLU A 81 4.33 -24.12 -3.31
C GLU A 81 5.04 -24.97 -2.25
N LYS A 82 6.01 -24.39 -1.51
CA LYS A 82 6.72 -25.11 -0.45
C LYS A 82 5.81 -25.54 0.70
N LEU A 83 4.77 -24.76 1.00
CA LEU A 83 3.76 -25.12 2.00
C LEU A 83 2.90 -26.29 1.54
N THR A 84 2.51 -26.37 0.26
CA THR A 84 1.79 -27.54 -0.28
C THR A 84 2.65 -28.81 -0.24
N GLU A 85 3.96 -28.69 -0.43
CA GLU A 85 4.92 -29.77 -0.35
C GLU A 85 5.26 -30.18 1.10
N LYS A 86 4.73 -29.49 2.12
CA LYS A 86 5.03 -29.67 3.55
C LYS A 86 6.54 -29.56 3.88
N LYS A 87 7.27 -28.77 3.10
CA LYS A 87 8.73 -28.57 3.27
C LYS A 87 9.08 -27.50 4.31
N LEU A 88 8.10 -26.86 4.89
CA LEU A 88 8.21 -25.82 5.93
C LEU A 88 7.25 -26.16 7.07
N PRO A 89 7.60 -27.11 7.95
CA PRO A 89 6.67 -27.66 8.93
C PRO A 89 6.23 -26.65 10.00
N GLU A 90 7.00 -25.58 10.23
CA GLU A 90 6.67 -24.47 11.14
C GLU A 90 5.66 -23.46 10.57
N LEU A 91 5.30 -23.61 9.30
CA LEU A 91 4.32 -22.76 8.62
C LEU A 91 3.20 -23.63 8.04
N SER A 92 1.99 -23.13 8.07
CA SER A 92 0.83 -23.78 7.47
C SER A 92 0.34 -23.04 6.22
N LEU A 93 -0.26 -23.81 5.31
CA LEU A 93 -0.93 -23.22 4.17
C LEU A 93 -2.12 -22.37 4.66
N PRO A 94 -2.27 -21.12 4.20
CA PRO A 94 -3.38 -20.29 4.63
C PRO A 94 -4.71 -20.79 4.07
N ASN A 95 -5.80 -20.55 4.79
CA ASN A 95 -7.15 -20.85 4.31
C ASN A 95 -7.68 -19.79 3.34
N ILE A 96 -7.23 -18.55 3.47
CA ILE A 96 -7.62 -17.40 2.65
C ILE A 96 -6.40 -16.51 2.45
N LEU A 97 -6.24 -15.98 1.26
CA LEU A 97 -5.23 -14.97 0.92
C LEU A 97 -5.87 -13.60 0.84
N VAL A 98 -5.32 -12.62 1.53
CA VAL A 98 -5.66 -11.20 1.37
C VAL A 98 -4.53 -10.51 0.62
N ALA A 99 -4.75 -10.26 -0.65
CA ALA A 99 -3.82 -9.59 -1.55
C ALA A 99 -4.01 -8.07 -1.41
N ASN A 100 -3.08 -7.41 -0.74
CA ASN A 100 -3.18 -6.01 -0.39
C ASN A 100 -2.60 -5.12 -1.49
N ASP A 101 -3.48 -4.32 -2.09
CA ASP A 101 -3.21 -3.33 -3.11
C ASP A 101 -2.48 -3.89 -4.37
N TRP A 102 -2.09 -3.03 -5.30
CA TRP A 102 -1.40 -3.41 -6.53
C TRP A 102 -0.07 -4.13 -6.29
N HIS A 103 0.57 -3.91 -5.15
CA HIS A 103 1.84 -4.54 -4.75
C HIS A 103 1.79 -6.08 -4.78
N SER A 104 0.64 -6.66 -4.53
CA SER A 104 0.41 -8.12 -4.60
C SER A 104 -0.38 -8.55 -5.85
N GLY A 105 -0.49 -7.66 -6.82
CA GLY A 105 -1.42 -7.77 -7.95
C GLY A 105 -1.20 -8.97 -8.86
N ALA A 106 0.03 -9.48 -8.99
CA ALA A 106 0.33 -10.62 -9.84
C ALA A 106 -0.07 -12.00 -9.23
N LEU A 107 -0.39 -12.05 -7.93
CA LEU A 107 -0.55 -13.31 -7.21
C LEU A 107 -1.69 -14.19 -7.76
N ALA A 108 -2.83 -13.59 -8.09
CA ALA A 108 -3.96 -14.34 -8.62
C ALA A 108 -3.64 -15.00 -9.97
N GLY A 109 -2.88 -14.34 -10.84
CA GLY A 109 -2.43 -14.91 -12.11
C GLY A 109 -1.46 -16.08 -11.93
N LEU A 110 -0.58 -15.96 -10.97
CA LEU A 110 0.34 -17.06 -10.61
C LEU A 110 -0.44 -18.27 -10.09
N LEU A 111 -1.40 -18.07 -9.21
CA LEU A 111 -2.18 -19.17 -8.63
C LEU A 111 -3.19 -19.77 -9.60
N LYS A 112 -3.89 -18.96 -10.40
CA LYS A 112 -4.99 -19.45 -11.24
C LYS A 112 -4.53 -19.95 -12.63
N TYR A 113 -3.51 -19.33 -13.25
CA TYR A 113 -3.10 -19.61 -14.62
C TYR A 113 -1.70 -20.16 -14.77
N PHE A 114 -0.73 -19.66 -14.02
CA PHE A 114 0.64 -20.16 -14.11
C PHE A 114 0.74 -21.60 -13.62
N THR A 115 -0.01 -21.97 -12.56
CA THR A 115 -0.12 -23.37 -12.11
C THR A 115 -0.62 -24.29 -13.23
N LEU A 116 -1.66 -23.86 -13.99
CA LEU A 116 -2.16 -24.65 -15.12
C LEU A 116 -1.14 -24.77 -16.25
N ALA A 117 -0.44 -23.69 -16.57
CA ALA A 117 0.61 -23.71 -17.57
C ALA A 117 1.74 -24.69 -17.19
N ARG A 118 2.08 -24.75 -15.90
CA ARG A 118 3.07 -25.69 -15.37
C ARG A 118 2.60 -27.13 -15.34
N VAL A 119 1.29 -27.37 -15.15
CA VAL A 119 0.69 -28.71 -15.32
C VAL A 119 0.74 -29.13 -16.78
N GLU A 120 0.37 -28.25 -17.71
CA GLU A 120 0.39 -28.52 -19.15
C GLU A 120 1.81 -28.80 -19.66
N GLU A 121 2.82 -28.14 -19.08
CA GLU A 121 4.24 -28.39 -19.36
C GLU A 121 4.80 -29.62 -18.66
N GLY A 122 4.14 -30.13 -17.61
CA GLY A 122 4.58 -31.27 -16.81
C GLY A 122 5.53 -30.93 -15.66
N SER A 123 5.71 -29.64 -15.31
CA SER A 123 6.58 -29.19 -14.22
C SER A 123 5.88 -29.06 -12.87
N MET A 124 4.56 -29.29 -12.80
CA MET A 124 3.77 -29.29 -11.57
C MET A 124 2.71 -30.40 -11.60
N PRO A 125 2.55 -31.20 -10.51
CA PRO A 125 1.45 -32.16 -10.39
C PRO A 125 0.09 -31.46 -10.34
N MET A 126 -0.94 -32.06 -10.96
CA MET A 126 -2.31 -31.52 -10.97
C MET A 126 -2.85 -31.34 -9.54
N GLU A 127 -2.60 -32.29 -8.64
CA GLU A 127 -3.06 -32.23 -7.25
C GLU A 127 -2.49 -30.99 -6.54
N GLN A 128 -1.22 -30.65 -6.73
CA GLN A 128 -0.60 -29.45 -6.18
C GLN A 128 -1.20 -28.19 -6.81
N ALA A 129 -1.38 -28.18 -8.12
CA ALA A 129 -2.01 -27.05 -8.82
C ALA A 129 -3.44 -26.81 -8.32
N ASP A 130 -4.20 -27.87 -8.10
CA ASP A 130 -5.56 -27.77 -7.60
C ASP A 130 -5.64 -27.19 -6.18
N VAL A 131 -4.73 -27.57 -5.29
CA VAL A 131 -4.63 -26.96 -3.95
C VAL A 131 -4.37 -25.47 -4.05
N LEU A 132 -3.38 -25.05 -4.85
CA LEU A 132 -3.03 -23.63 -5.01
C LEU A 132 -4.13 -22.81 -5.67
N ARG A 133 -4.78 -23.35 -6.71
CA ARG A 133 -5.86 -22.66 -7.46
C ARG A 133 -7.12 -22.50 -6.66
N LYS A 134 -7.41 -23.40 -5.71
CA LYS A 134 -8.58 -23.36 -4.82
C LYS A 134 -8.39 -22.42 -3.64
N LEU A 135 -7.19 -21.90 -3.37
CA LEU A 135 -7.01 -20.90 -2.33
C LEU A 135 -7.85 -19.66 -2.64
N PRO A 136 -8.80 -19.29 -1.76
CA PRO A 136 -9.58 -18.09 -1.94
C PRO A 136 -8.72 -16.84 -1.85
N ILE A 137 -8.92 -15.90 -2.76
CA ILE A 137 -8.19 -14.63 -2.83
C ILE A 137 -9.17 -13.47 -2.63
N ILE A 138 -8.92 -12.66 -1.63
CA ILE A 138 -9.57 -11.36 -1.46
C ILE A 138 -8.56 -10.29 -1.87
N HIS A 139 -8.87 -9.49 -2.89
CA HIS A 139 -8.06 -8.34 -3.27
C HIS A 139 -8.57 -7.09 -2.58
N LEU A 140 -7.71 -6.44 -1.79
CA LEU A 140 -8.00 -5.19 -1.11
C LEU A 140 -7.37 -4.03 -1.88
N ALA A 141 -8.18 -3.25 -2.58
CA ALA A 141 -7.77 -2.08 -3.37
C ALA A 141 -7.97 -0.80 -2.55
N HIS A 142 -6.88 -0.16 -2.12
CA HIS A 142 -6.94 1.09 -1.38
C HIS A 142 -7.16 2.30 -2.29
N HIS A 143 -6.51 2.30 -3.45
CA HIS A 143 -6.60 3.39 -4.42
C HIS A 143 -6.35 2.89 -5.84
N LEU A 144 -7.32 3.07 -6.73
CA LEU A 144 -7.24 2.57 -8.11
C LEU A 144 -6.38 3.42 -9.06
N GLY A 145 -5.99 4.62 -8.66
CA GLY A 145 -5.06 5.45 -9.42
C GLY A 145 -3.62 4.93 -9.43
N TYR A 146 -3.26 4.10 -8.42
CA TYR A 146 -1.96 3.43 -8.35
C TYR A 146 -2.14 1.96 -8.72
N GLN A 147 -1.60 1.55 -9.86
CA GLN A 147 -1.91 0.26 -10.48
C GLN A 147 -0.68 -0.61 -10.77
N GLY A 148 0.53 -0.05 -10.59
CA GLY A 148 1.77 -0.76 -10.95
C GLY A 148 1.90 -0.93 -12.47
N TRP A 149 1.91 0.20 -13.19
CA TRP A 149 2.17 0.24 -14.62
C TRP A 149 3.65 0.09 -14.94
N ASP A 150 3.97 -0.74 -15.95
CA ASP A 150 5.29 -0.72 -16.57
C ASP A 150 5.15 -0.71 -18.10
N TYR A 151 5.50 0.43 -18.68
CA TYR A 151 5.43 0.68 -20.12
C TYR A 151 6.64 0.13 -20.89
N ASN A 152 7.78 -0.04 -20.22
CA ASN A 152 9.05 -0.32 -20.87
C ASN A 152 9.50 -1.78 -20.74
N ASN A 153 9.06 -2.47 -19.68
CA ASN A 153 9.57 -3.79 -19.33
C ASN A 153 8.49 -4.88 -19.33
N THR A 154 7.38 -4.67 -20.02
CA THR A 154 6.25 -5.62 -20.04
C THR A 154 6.69 -7.05 -20.30
N SER A 155 7.41 -7.33 -21.39
CA SER A 155 7.86 -8.67 -21.73
C SER A 155 8.84 -9.25 -20.67
N ARG A 156 9.70 -8.39 -20.13
CA ARG A 156 10.65 -8.77 -19.07
C ARG A 156 9.94 -9.23 -17.81
N ILE A 157 8.93 -8.46 -17.36
CA ILE A 157 8.16 -8.78 -16.16
C ILE A 157 7.34 -10.06 -16.36
N LEU A 158 6.68 -10.21 -17.50
CA LEU A 158 5.89 -11.39 -17.81
C LEU A 158 6.74 -12.66 -17.88
N ASN A 159 7.90 -12.58 -18.53
CA ASN A 159 8.84 -13.71 -18.57
C ASN A 159 9.43 -14.03 -17.19
N SER A 160 9.60 -13.02 -16.33
CA SER A 160 10.03 -13.21 -14.95
C SER A 160 8.96 -13.93 -14.11
N LEU A 161 7.70 -13.52 -14.23
CA LEU A 161 6.58 -14.12 -13.50
C LEU A 161 6.29 -15.55 -13.96
N TYR A 162 6.30 -15.77 -15.27
CA TYR A 162 5.79 -17.00 -15.89
C TYR A 162 6.85 -17.89 -16.55
N GLU A 163 8.13 -17.62 -16.37
CA GLU A 163 9.26 -18.53 -16.68
C GLU A 163 9.21 -19.11 -18.11
N ASN A 164 9.08 -18.35 -19.12
CA ASN A 164 8.90 -18.82 -20.51
C ASN A 164 7.53 -19.48 -20.82
N LEU A 165 6.66 -19.62 -19.84
CA LEU A 165 5.30 -20.15 -20.03
C LEU A 165 4.25 -19.05 -20.27
N ALA A 166 4.67 -17.80 -20.51
CA ALA A 166 3.77 -16.67 -20.70
C ALA A 166 2.71 -16.92 -21.78
N THR A 167 3.09 -17.57 -22.88
CA THR A 167 2.15 -17.95 -23.96
C THR A 167 1.03 -18.88 -23.48
N LEU A 168 1.37 -19.89 -22.66
CA LEU A 168 0.38 -20.81 -22.07
C LEU A 168 -0.50 -20.10 -21.06
N VAL A 169 0.11 -19.26 -20.23
CA VAL A 169 -0.63 -18.41 -19.27
C VAL A 169 -1.64 -17.53 -20.01
N PHE A 170 -1.25 -16.89 -21.09
CA PHE A 170 -2.15 -16.04 -21.88
C PHE A 170 -3.24 -16.82 -22.60
N LYS A 171 -2.96 -18.02 -23.09
CA LYS A 171 -3.98 -18.93 -23.62
C LYS A 171 -5.06 -19.20 -22.58
N ASN A 172 -4.67 -19.49 -21.35
CA ASN A 172 -5.56 -19.78 -20.24
C ASN A 172 -6.30 -18.52 -19.75
N ALA A 173 -5.70 -17.34 -19.86
CA ALA A 173 -6.28 -16.06 -19.47
C ALA A 173 -7.29 -15.48 -20.48
N LYS A 174 -7.33 -15.96 -21.72
CA LYS A 174 -8.23 -15.45 -22.78
C LYS A 174 -9.72 -15.51 -22.41
N ALA A 175 -10.12 -16.43 -21.54
CA ALA A 175 -11.51 -16.59 -21.11
C ALA A 175 -12.09 -15.34 -20.40
N ILE A 176 -11.25 -14.42 -19.93
CA ILE A 176 -11.66 -13.22 -19.16
C ILE A 176 -11.59 -11.94 -20.01
N LYS A 177 -11.19 -12.05 -21.27
CA LYS A 177 -11.04 -10.93 -22.20
C LYS A 177 -12.29 -10.04 -22.35
N ASN A 178 -13.47 -10.58 -22.08
CA ASN A 178 -14.74 -9.88 -22.29
C ASN A 178 -15.13 -8.93 -21.16
N SER A 179 -14.41 -8.92 -20.03
CA SER A 179 -14.77 -8.11 -18.87
C SER A 179 -14.17 -6.69 -18.90
N ASN A 180 -13.08 -6.48 -19.65
CA ASN A 180 -12.52 -5.15 -19.89
C ASN A 180 -12.14 -5.03 -21.37
N PRO A 181 -12.89 -4.28 -22.19
CA PRO A 181 -12.62 -4.13 -23.63
C PRO A 181 -11.28 -3.48 -23.95
N ARG A 182 -10.69 -2.75 -22.99
CA ARG A 182 -9.39 -2.08 -23.12
C ARG A 182 -8.21 -2.95 -22.71
N ALA A 183 -8.46 -4.07 -22.01
CA ALA A 183 -7.41 -5.00 -21.67
C ALA A 183 -7.21 -6.02 -22.79
N SER A 184 -5.98 -6.22 -23.23
CA SER A 184 -5.62 -7.31 -24.16
C SER A 184 -5.72 -8.68 -23.48
N ASN A 185 -5.49 -8.70 -22.17
CA ASN A 185 -5.74 -9.83 -21.26
C ASN A 185 -5.75 -9.30 -19.80
N THR A 186 -5.86 -10.18 -18.82
CA THR A 186 -5.92 -9.80 -17.38
C THR A 186 -4.65 -9.19 -16.81
N LEU A 187 -3.56 -9.12 -17.58
CA LEU A 187 -2.25 -8.65 -17.14
C LEU A 187 -1.76 -7.46 -17.95
N ILE A 188 -2.31 -7.29 -19.16
CA ILE A 188 -1.90 -6.27 -20.10
C ILE A 188 -3.09 -5.36 -20.39
N VAL A 189 -2.91 -4.07 -20.13
CA VAL A 189 -3.84 -3.00 -20.44
C VAL A 189 -3.10 -2.02 -21.35
N TYR A 190 -3.66 -1.66 -22.50
CA TYR A 190 -3.00 -0.82 -23.51
C TYR A 190 -1.60 -1.31 -23.90
N ASP A 191 -1.43 -2.62 -24.10
CA ASP A 191 -0.16 -3.28 -24.43
C ASP A 191 0.95 -3.12 -23.38
N CYS A 192 0.61 -2.61 -22.18
CA CYS A 192 1.52 -2.44 -21.05
C CYS A 192 1.17 -3.38 -19.90
N TYR A 193 2.18 -3.83 -19.17
CA TYR A 193 1.96 -4.59 -17.96
C TYR A 193 1.24 -3.73 -16.91
N ASN A 194 0.19 -4.28 -16.32
CA ASN A 194 -0.54 -3.66 -15.21
C ASN A 194 -0.72 -4.68 -14.08
N GLN A 195 -0.04 -4.44 -12.98
CA GLN A 195 0.02 -5.41 -11.90
C GLN A 195 -1.31 -5.56 -11.15
N ALA A 196 -2.07 -4.48 -10.95
CA ALA A 196 -3.38 -4.53 -10.29
C ALA A 196 -4.42 -5.30 -11.09
N SER A 197 -4.33 -5.26 -12.42
CA SER A 197 -5.33 -5.83 -13.34
C SER A 197 -5.60 -7.30 -13.05
N CYS A 198 -4.57 -8.08 -12.81
CA CYS A 198 -4.69 -9.51 -12.58
C CYS A 198 -5.58 -9.84 -11.37
N ASN A 199 -5.31 -9.24 -10.21
CA ASN A 199 -6.11 -9.47 -9.01
C ASN A 199 -7.52 -8.89 -9.14
N LEU A 200 -7.68 -7.72 -9.78
CA LEU A 200 -9.00 -7.14 -10.01
C LEU A 200 -9.89 -8.03 -10.89
N HIS A 201 -9.30 -8.78 -11.81
CA HIS A 201 -10.03 -9.73 -12.66
C HIS A 201 -10.22 -11.11 -12.01
N LEU A 202 -9.24 -11.61 -11.28
CA LEU A 202 -9.15 -13.03 -10.90
C LEU A 202 -9.40 -13.35 -9.42
N ALA A 203 -9.31 -12.37 -8.53
CA ALA A 203 -9.60 -12.58 -7.11
C ALA A 203 -11.06 -13.02 -6.92
N ASP A 204 -11.31 -13.87 -5.95
CA ASP A 204 -12.66 -14.37 -5.65
C ASP A 204 -13.55 -13.24 -5.11
N ARG A 205 -12.97 -12.28 -4.40
CA ARG A 205 -13.61 -11.06 -3.92
C ARG A 205 -12.68 -9.87 -4.09
N VAL A 206 -13.26 -8.70 -4.34
CA VAL A 206 -12.57 -7.43 -4.32
C VAL A 206 -13.18 -6.57 -3.22
N VAL A 207 -12.34 -5.90 -2.47
CA VAL A 207 -12.74 -5.00 -1.38
C VAL A 207 -12.05 -3.65 -1.60
N THR A 208 -12.78 -2.57 -1.34
CA THR A 208 -12.20 -1.22 -1.29
C THR A 208 -12.55 -0.51 0.01
N VAL A 209 -12.00 0.66 0.24
CA VAL A 209 -11.92 1.31 1.55
C VAL A 209 -13.17 2.05 2.01
N SER A 210 -14.23 2.11 1.21
CA SER A 210 -15.54 2.62 1.65
C SER A 210 -16.66 2.24 0.70
N LYS A 211 -17.91 2.28 1.18
CA LYS A 211 -19.09 2.06 0.35
C LYS A 211 -19.23 3.14 -0.73
N ASN A 212 -18.98 4.40 -0.39
CA ASN A 212 -19.06 5.50 -1.34
C ASN A 212 -18.02 5.33 -2.45
N TYR A 213 -16.76 5.05 -2.08
CA TYR A 213 -15.71 4.82 -3.07
C TYR A 213 -16.01 3.60 -3.96
N MET A 214 -16.59 2.53 -3.42
CA MET A 214 -17.07 1.38 -4.20
C MET A 214 -18.10 1.82 -5.26
N GLU A 215 -19.06 2.70 -4.90
CA GLU A 215 -20.05 3.26 -5.83
C GLU A 215 -19.40 4.13 -6.89
N GLU A 216 -18.54 5.05 -6.50
CA GLU A 216 -17.84 5.98 -7.37
C GLU A 216 -17.00 5.23 -8.43
N VAL A 217 -16.11 4.35 -8.01
CA VAL A 217 -15.21 3.62 -8.91
C VAL A 217 -15.92 2.64 -9.85
N SER A 218 -17.14 2.21 -9.50
CA SER A 218 -17.96 1.35 -10.36
C SER A 218 -18.85 2.12 -11.34
N LYS A 219 -18.98 3.44 -11.18
CA LYS A 219 -19.84 4.30 -12.03
C LYS A 219 -19.04 5.29 -12.86
N GLU A 220 -18.10 5.98 -12.22
CA GLU A 220 -17.38 7.12 -12.79
C GLU A 220 -16.05 6.68 -13.38
N LEU A 221 -15.76 7.13 -14.62
CA LEU A 221 -14.48 6.84 -15.28
C LEU A 221 -13.31 7.47 -14.52
N ASP A 222 -13.47 8.70 -14.06
CA ASP A 222 -12.41 9.46 -13.37
C ASP A 222 -11.97 8.80 -12.06
N PHE A 223 -12.83 8.02 -11.40
CA PHE A 223 -12.51 7.30 -10.17
C PHE A 223 -12.18 5.82 -10.40
N GLY A 224 -12.86 5.18 -11.35
CA GLY A 224 -12.66 3.76 -11.68
C GLY A 224 -11.51 3.51 -12.63
N PHE A 225 -11.05 4.57 -13.31
CA PHE A 225 -10.02 4.48 -14.35
C PHE A 225 -10.37 3.37 -15.36
N ASP A 226 -9.39 2.59 -15.77
CA ASP A 226 -9.57 1.48 -16.72
C ASP A 226 -10.33 0.27 -16.13
N PHE A 227 -10.61 0.27 -14.83
CA PHE A 227 -11.26 -0.84 -14.12
C PHE A 227 -12.73 -0.61 -13.80
N ARG A 228 -13.32 0.55 -14.13
CA ARG A 228 -14.74 0.83 -13.88
C ARG A 228 -15.65 -0.32 -14.33
N ASP A 229 -15.47 -0.83 -15.53
CA ASP A 229 -16.37 -1.82 -16.13
C ASP A 229 -16.27 -3.18 -15.40
N ILE A 230 -15.07 -3.65 -15.09
CA ILE A 230 -14.92 -4.88 -14.32
C ILE A 230 -15.42 -4.72 -12.88
N LEU A 231 -15.21 -3.56 -12.26
CA LEU A 231 -15.70 -3.28 -10.92
C LEU A 231 -17.23 -3.20 -10.88
N LYS A 232 -17.86 -2.64 -11.92
CA LYS A 232 -19.31 -2.66 -12.09
C LYS A 232 -19.84 -4.09 -12.19
N ILE A 233 -19.26 -4.92 -13.08
CA ILE A 233 -19.62 -6.34 -13.22
C ILE A 233 -19.49 -7.07 -11.89
N ARG A 234 -18.38 -6.86 -11.18
CA ARG A 234 -18.14 -7.48 -9.88
C ARG A 234 -19.15 -7.04 -8.82
N LYS A 235 -19.54 -5.77 -8.81
CA LYS A 235 -20.55 -5.24 -7.92
C LYS A 235 -21.93 -5.88 -8.19
N ASP A 236 -22.32 -5.95 -9.46
CA ASP A 236 -23.58 -6.55 -9.89
C ASP A 236 -23.66 -8.04 -9.50
N HIS A 237 -22.52 -8.77 -9.53
CA HIS A 237 -22.40 -10.15 -9.07
C HIS A 237 -22.14 -10.29 -7.55
N ARG A 238 -22.20 -9.22 -6.77
CA ARG A 238 -21.97 -9.22 -5.32
C ARG A 238 -20.62 -9.76 -4.90
N ASN A 239 -19.59 -9.46 -5.66
CA ASN A 239 -18.18 -9.81 -5.36
C ASN A 239 -17.24 -8.59 -5.26
N PHE A 240 -17.82 -7.37 -5.15
CA PHE A 240 -17.11 -6.15 -4.86
C PHE A 240 -17.76 -5.45 -3.66
N PHE A 241 -16.96 -5.08 -2.67
CA PHE A 241 -17.43 -4.57 -1.39
C PHE A 241 -16.66 -3.32 -0.99
N GLY A 242 -17.35 -2.38 -0.33
CA GLY A 242 -16.75 -1.22 0.32
C GLY A 242 -16.71 -1.43 1.84
N ILE A 243 -15.51 -1.53 2.41
CA ILE A 243 -15.29 -1.72 3.86
C ILE A 243 -14.36 -0.62 4.35
N VAL A 244 -14.80 0.16 5.33
CA VAL A 244 -13.99 1.22 5.92
C VAL A 244 -12.79 0.63 6.67
N ASN A 245 -11.62 1.24 6.48
CA ASN A 245 -10.41 0.83 7.21
C ASN A 245 -10.64 0.88 8.72
N GLY A 246 -10.21 -0.17 9.39
CA GLY A 246 -10.20 -0.22 10.84
C GLY A 246 -9.14 0.72 11.44
N TYR A 247 -9.32 1.08 12.68
CA TYR A 247 -8.31 1.76 13.47
C TYR A 247 -8.23 1.15 14.87
N ASP A 248 -7.03 1.14 15.42
CA ASP A 248 -6.84 0.70 16.79
C ASP A 248 -7.25 1.83 17.77
N LYS A 249 -8.38 1.63 18.44
CA LYS A 249 -8.87 2.57 19.46
C LYS A 249 -7.85 2.85 20.55
N LYS A 250 -7.03 1.85 20.93
CA LYS A 250 -5.97 2.03 21.94
C LYS A 250 -4.85 2.94 21.44
N LEU A 251 -4.60 2.98 20.14
CA LEU A 251 -3.60 3.86 19.54
C LEU A 251 -4.13 5.28 19.28
N ILE A 252 -5.40 5.44 19.00
CA ILE A 252 -5.97 6.74 18.57
C ILE A 252 -6.63 7.47 19.74
N SER A 253 -7.34 6.73 20.62
CA SER A 253 -7.97 7.36 21.78
C SER A 253 -6.92 7.90 22.76
N PRO A 254 -7.08 9.12 23.24
CA PRO A 254 -6.26 9.62 24.32
C PRO A 254 -6.46 8.71 25.55
N ASN A 255 -5.38 8.23 26.11
CA ASN A 255 -5.36 7.47 27.34
C ASN A 255 -4.18 7.93 28.20
N GLN A 256 -4.21 7.60 29.50
CA GLN A 256 -3.23 8.06 30.45
C GLN A 256 -1.78 7.74 30.00
N GLN A 257 -1.52 6.52 29.56
CA GLN A 257 -0.17 6.11 29.10
C GLN A 257 0.32 6.93 27.90
N ARG A 258 -0.58 7.33 27.02
CA ARG A 258 -0.26 8.14 25.86
C ARG A 258 0.03 9.57 26.22
N ILE A 259 -0.72 10.13 27.16
CA ILE A 259 -0.46 11.44 27.75
C ILE A 259 0.91 11.46 28.43
N GLU A 260 1.24 10.44 29.21
CA GLU A 260 2.56 10.31 29.84
C GLU A 260 3.70 10.25 28.82
N LYS A 261 3.52 9.47 27.72
CA LYS A 261 4.49 9.44 26.62
C LYS A 261 4.62 10.79 25.92
N LEU A 262 3.52 11.48 25.70
CA LEU A 262 3.51 12.81 25.07
C LEU A 262 4.25 13.81 25.94
N ASN A 263 3.95 13.83 27.25
CA ASN A 263 4.60 14.70 28.22
C ASN A 263 6.09 14.43 28.35
N LYS A 264 6.50 13.17 28.26
CA LYS A 264 7.91 12.77 28.23
C LYS A 264 8.61 13.23 26.94
N TYR A 265 7.95 13.10 25.79
CA TYR A 265 8.50 13.45 24.48
C TYR A 265 8.66 14.96 24.30
N PHE A 266 7.69 15.75 24.75
CA PHE A 266 7.69 17.22 24.68
C PHE A 266 8.05 17.87 26.02
N ALA A 267 8.88 17.24 26.85
CA ALA A 267 9.22 17.77 28.17
C ALA A 267 9.91 19.15 28.10
N PRO A 268 9.55 20.10 29.01
CA PRO A 268 8.44 20.01 29.96
C PRO A 268 7.10 20.34 29.30
N SER A 269 6.12 19.44 29.42
CA SER A 269 4.76 19.65 28.95
C SER A 269 3.74 19.04 29.94
N ASP A 270 2.55 19.63 29.99
CA ASP A 270 1.49 19.34 30.96
C ASP A 270 0.18 18.93 30.28
N PHE A 271 0.25 18.08 29.25
CA PHE A 271 -0.95 17.53 28.63
C PHE A 271 -1.69 16.64 29.63
N VAL A 272 -3.01 16.74 29.61
CA VAL A 272 -3.90 16.00 30.50
C VAL A 272 -4.85 15.11 29.71
N PHE A 273 -5.31 14.03 30.34
CA PHE A 273 -6.34 13.19 29.76
C PHE A 273 -7.68 13.93 29.67
N TYR A 274 -8.41 13.71 28.57
CA TYR A 274 -9.79 14.14 28.40
C TYR A 274 -10.57 13.12 27.56
N ASP A 275 -11.89 13.10 27.76
CA ASP A 275 -12.83 12.29 27.00
C ASP A 275 -14.15 13.03 26.77
N GLU A 276 -15.14 12.35 26.23
CA GLU A 276 -16.47 12.91 25.94
C GLU A 276 -17.23 13.39 27.19
N ASN A 277 -16.90 12.86 28.37
CA ASN A 277 -17.50 13.23 29.64
C ASN A 277 -16.75 14.36 30.36
N ASN A 278 -15.51 14.62 29.97
CA ASN A 278 -14.65 15.64 30.57
C ASN A 278 -13.89 16.44 29.50
N LEU A 279 -14.57 17.39 28.88
CA LEU A 279 -13.98 18.26 27.86
C LEU A 279 -13.07 19.36 28.43
N LYS A 280 -13.01 19.53 29.76
CA LYS A 280 -12.13 20.54 30.38
C LYS A 280 -10.67 20.30 30.02
N GLY A 281 -10.21 19.05 30.07
CA GLY A 281 -8.85 18.68 29.68
C GLY A 281 -8.52 19.02 28.21
N LYS A 282 -9.50 19.03 27.31
CA LYS A 282 -9.30 19.49 25.93
C LYS A 282 -8.91 20.96 25.85
N LEU A 283 -9.51 21.81 26.69
CA LEU A 283 -9.16 23.23 26.77
C LEU A 283 -7.79 23.46 27.41
N GLU A 284 -7.44 22.66 28.40
CA GLU A 284 -6.12 22.67 29.01
C GLU A 284 -5.05 22.24 28.00
N ASN A 285 -5.28 21.17 27.28
CA ASN A 285 -4.40 20.70 26.21
C ASN A 285 -4.25 21.71 25.06
N LYS A 286 -5.31 22.45 24.73
CA LYS A 286 -5.22 23.57 23.76
C LYS A 286 -4.25 24.64 24.23
N LYS A 287 -4.31 25.04 25.50
CA LYS A 287 -3.39 26.03 26.07
C LYS A 287 -1.96 25.54 26.05
N GLU A 288 -1.76 24.28 26.44
CA GLU A 288 -0.44 23.66 26.46
C GLU A 288 0.14 23.51 25.05
N PHE A 289 -0.66 23.11 24.07
CA PHE A 289 -0.27 23.07 22.66
C PHE A 289 0.17 24.43 22.12
N ILE A 290 -0.59 25.48 22.45
CA ILE A 290 -0.24 26.87 22.07
C ILE A 290 1.08 27.30 22.74
N ARG A 291 1.29 26.94 24.01
CA ARG A 291 2.55 27.20 24.73
C ARG A 291 3.73 26.53 24.05
N LEU A 292 3.60 25.27 23.67
CA LEU A 292 4.63 24.51 22.94
C LEU A 292 4.90 25.12 21.56
N LEU A 293 3.87 25.47 20.79
CA LEU A 293 4.04 26.16 19.51
C LEU A 293 4.78 27.48 19.65
N SER A 294 4.48 28.27 20.70
CA SER A 294 5.21 29.52 20.99
C SER A 294 6.69 29.26 21.27
N LYS A 295 7.00 28.20 22.03
CA LYS A 295 8.37 27.81 22.35
C LYS A 295 9.10 27.35 21.07
N ILE A 296 8.48 26.51 20.27
CA ILE A 296 9.03 26.03 19.00
C ILE A 296 9.25 27.20 18.03
N ALA A 297 8.31 28.15 17.95
CA ALA A 297 8.41 29.34 17.10
C ALA A 297 9.52 30.31 17.54
N SER A 298 9.97 30.25 18.78
CA SER A 298 11.10 31.01 19.30
C SER A 298 12.45 30.31 19.12
N ASP A 299 12.47 29.06 18.70
CA ASP A 299 13.68 28.26 18.49
C ASP A 299 14.28 28.57 17.11
N ASP A 300 15.53 29.05 17.09
CA ASP A 300 16.18 29.47 15.86
C ASP A 300 16.53 28.30 14.94
N ASP A 301 16.77 27.12 15.47
CA ASP A 301 16.97 25.88 14.70
C ASP A 301 15.67 25.44 13.97
N PHE A 302 14.53 25.60 14.63
CA PHE A 302 13.22 25.34 14.04
C PHE A 302 12.87 26.38 12.98
N LYS A 303 13.15 27.65 13.23
CA LYS A 303 12.98 28.72 12.24
C LYS A 303 13.76 28.44 10.96
N GLN A 304 15.01 28.02 11.04
CA GLN A 304 15.81 27.70 9.85
C GLN A 304 15.26 26.53 9.04
N LYS A 305 14.60 25.56 9.69
CA LYS A 305 14.03 24.35 9.03
C LYS A 305 12.63 24.56 8.46
N VAL A 306 11.84 25.45 9.07
CA VAL A 306 10.41 25.62 8.74
C VAL A 306 10.11 26.94 8.05
N ILE A 307 10.91 27.99 8.25
CA ILE A 307 10.73 29.29 7.60
C ILE A 307 10.76 29.24 6.07
N PRO A 308 11.58 28.41 5.38
CA PRO A 308 11.46 28.30 3.93
C PRO A 308 10.07 27.87 3.45
N LEU A 309 9.30 27.17 4.29
CA LEU A 309 7.93 26.79 4.00
C LEU A 309 6.90 27.88 4.44
N VAL A 310 7.27 28.70 5.45
CA VAL A 310 6.40 29.74 6.03
C VAL A 310 6.51 31.05 5.24
N ASP A 311 7.65 31.37 4.64
CA ASP A 311 7.84 32.55 3.78
C ASP A 311 6.94 32.53 2.53
N ILE A 312 6.57 31.36 2.04
CA ILE A 312 5.62 31.21 0.93
C ILE A 312 4.25 31.81 1.30
N TYR A 313 3.89 31.83 2.57
CA TYR A 313 2.55 32.25 3.04
C TYR A 313 2.55 33.56 3.84
N LYS A 314 3.64 34.36 3.86
CA LYS A 314 3.73 35.66 4.55
C LYS A 314 3.27 35.64 6.03
N PHE A 315 3.62 34.58 6.76
CA PHE A 315 3.42 34.55 8.21
C PHE A 315 4.45 35.47 8.89
N ASN A 316 4.16 36.76 8.89
CA ASN A 316 5.07 37.80 9.41
C ASN A 316 5.20 37.77 10.94
N ASP A 317 4.36 37.02 11.67
CA ASP A 317 4.47 36.90 13.12
C ASP A 317 3.70 35.67 13.67
N ILE A 318 4.42 34.53 13.74
CA ILE A 318 3.89 33.31 14.37
C ILE A 318 3.52 33.58 15.84
N SER A 319 4.25 34.47 16.53
CA SER A 319 4.01 34.74 17.95
C SER A 319 2.70 35.45 18.19
N SER A 320 2.30 36.35 17.32
CA SER A 320 1.02 37.06 17.41
C SER A 320 -0.15 36.15 17.02
N ALA A 321 0.02 35.32 16.00
CA ALA A 321 -0.97 34.33 15.60
C ALA A 321 -1.24 33.30 16.72
N VAL A 322 -0.18 32.84 17.39
CA VAL A 322 -0.29 31.90 18.53
C VAL A 322 -1.01 32.55 19.74
N LYS A 323 -0.76 33.81 20.05
CA LYS A 323 -1.47 34.54 21.10
C LYS A 323 -2.96 34.67 20.80
N LYS A 324 -3.35 34.95 19.55
CA LYS A 324 -4.75 35.02 19.12
C LYS A 324 -5.41 33.63 19.16
N ALA A 325 -4.69 32.54 18.85
CA ALA A 325 -5.19 31.17 18.84
C ALA A 325 -5.76 30.72 20.21
N ALA A 326 -5.34 31.31 21.32
CA ALA A 326 -5.91 31.02 22.63
C ALA A 326 -7.43 31.30 22.70
N LYS A 327 -7.94 32.26 21.96
CA LYS A 327 -9.35 32.70 21.94
C LYS A 327 -10.15 32.21 20.74
N THR A 328 -9.51 31.61 19.74
CA THR A 328 -10.14 31.18 18.49
C THR A 328 -10.11 29.64 18.36
N PRO A 329 -11.03 29.03 17.64
CA PRO A 329 -10.93 27.60 17.29
C PRO A 329 -9.63 27.28 16.56
N ILE A 330 -9.07 26.09 16.81
CA ILE A 330 -7.91 25.58 16.06
C ILE A 330 -8.42 24.55 15.06
N ILE A 331 -8.11 24.75 13.79
CA ILE A 331 -8.33 23.78 12.72
C ILE A 331 -7.00 23.12 12.40
N CYS A 332 -6.94 21.81 12.53
CA CYS A 332 -5.75 21.01 12.24
C CYS A 332 -6.00 20.06 11.07
N ALA A 333 -5.02 19.93 10.20
CA ALA A 333 -4.97 18.88 9.19
C ALA A 333 -3.59 18.21 9.23
N THR A 334 -3.57 16.88 9.40
CA THR A 334 -2.35 16.07 9.47
C THR A 334 -2.35 15.03 8.38
N SER A 335 -1.62 15.28 7.29
CA SER A 335 -1.38 14.31 6.24
C SER A 335 -0.18 14.72 5.40
N ARG A 336 0.17 13.95 4.39
CA ARG A 336 1.17 14.37 3.39
C ARG A 336 0.67 15.61 2.64
N LEU A 337 1.54 16.57 2.38
CA LEU A 337 1.24 17.74 1.56
C LEU A 337 1.27 17.34 0.08
N VAL A 338 0.14 16.82 -0.39
CA VAL A 338 -0.08 16.41 -1.78
C VAL A 338 -1.45 16.90 -2.23
N GLU A 339 -1.63 17.16 -3.50
CA GLU A 339 -2.85 17.66 -4.12
C GLU A 339 -4.09 16.82 -3.72
N GLN A 340 -3.96 15.49 -3.73
CA GLN A 340 -5.00 14.54 -3.31
C GLN A 340 -5.60 14.84 -1.92
N LYS A 341 -4.91 15.58 -1.05
CA LYS A 341 -5.37 15.92 0.31
C LYS A 341 -6.11 17.25 0.38
N GLY A 342 -6.19 17.97 -0.73
CA GLY A 342 -7.02 19.19 -0.85
C GLY A 342 -6.61 20.32 0.07
N TYR A 343 -5.32 20.46 0.40
CA TYR A 343 -4.85 21.55 1.25
C TYR A 343 -5.03 22.92 0.60
N ASP A 344 -4.93 23.02 -0.70
CA ASP A 344 -5.22 24.19 -1.53
C ASP A 344 -6.69 24.61 -1.39
N ILE A 345 -7.61 23.66 -1.51
CA ILE A 345 -9.06 23.88 -1.33
C ILE A 345 -9.35 24.31 0.12
N ALA A 346 -8.75 23.65 1.11
CA ALA A 346 -8.91 23.99 2.51
C ALA A 346 -8.38 25.40 2.83
N ALA A 347 -7.23 25.76 2.27
CA ALA A 347 -6.66 27.10 2.43
C ALA A 347 -7.58 28.18 1.85
N GLN A 348 -8.11 27.99 0.64
CA GLN A 348 -9.05 28.92 0.03
C GLN A 348 -10.35 29.04 0.83
N ALA A 349 -10.89 27.92 1.32
CA ALA A 349 -12.09 27.93 2.16
C ALA A 349 -11.87 28.71 3.48
N ILE A 350 -10.71 28.56 4.11
CA ILE A 350 -10.35 29.29 5.34
C ILE A 350 -10.25 30.81 5.06
N LEU A 351 -9.65 31.20 3.95
CA LEU A 351 -9.56 32.61 3.56
C LEU A 351 -10.97 33.24 3.38
N ASN A 352 -11.86 32.52 2.70
CA ASN A 352 -13.25 32.98 2.50
C ASN A 352 -14.08 33.06 3.81
N LEU A 353 -13.71 32.24 4.82
CA LEU A 353 -14.36 32.31 6.14
C LEU A 353 -13.80 33.40 7.05
N ALA A 354 -12.66 33.98 6.71
CA ALA A 354 -11.98 35.03 7.49
C ALA A 354 -12.39 36.44 7.07
N GLU A 355 -13.06 36.60 5.92
CA GLU A 355 -13.73 37.82 5.43
C GLU A 355 -15.14 37.91 6.02
#